data_d7d05e56928c8327ecd4202db0afa46d
#
_entry.id   d7d05e56928c8327ecd4202db0afa46d
#
_cell.length_a   1.000
_cell.length_b   1.000
_cell.length_c   1.000
_cell.angle_alpha   90.00
_cell.angle_beta   90.00
_cell.angle_gamma   90.00
#
_symmetry.space_group_name_H-M   'P 1'
#
loop_
_entity.id
_entity.type
_entity.pdbx_description
1 polymer ?
#
loop_
_entity_poly.entity_id
_entity_poly.type
_entity_poly.pdbx_seq_one_letter_code
_entity_poly.pdbx_strand_id
1 'polypeptide(L)'
;MGLDIGRLLYGIRTKYQISVNDICRGICGVSTYCMYENDEMIPDILSVNMFLDRMGFGTLGVSAYISKKETVYFQWWESTRECIQSENYKKLSKLSECMPAKNMMLNEKIRQQYDWFLKGIIAEKEALDFESAKEYYEQALRCTCSFLIESEKIEGALGVTELHIYAIYLNLLRQVNPKEKNQIACRLFQLMKYVQTHFAEEQQKVKIYPLLVCLWGDLTMEENSEKNRYEIFDQTFQLLRRRKSLYCLLDIMSLRILSG
;
A
#
# COMPACT_ATOMS: atom_id res chain seq x y z
N MET A 1 9.03 -24.69 -19.34
CA MET A 1 7.99 -23.74 -19.70
C MET A 1 8.24 -22.49 -18.85
N GLY A 2 8.73 -21.40 -19.43
CA GLY A 2 8.81 -20.13 -18.72
C GLY A 2 7.40 -19.61 -18.49
N LEU A 3 7.12 -19.04 -17.32
CA LEU A 3 5.88 -18.29 -17.11
C LEU A 3 5.92 -17.09 -18.06
N ASP A 4 4.93 -17.01 -18.92
CA ASP A 4 4.72 -15.91 -19.85
C ASP A 4 4.11 -14.75 -19.06
N ILE A 5 4.98 -13.87 -18.54
CA ILE A 5 4.59 -12.78 -17.63
C ILE A 5 3.67 -11.81 -18.36
N GLY A 6 3.93 -11.51 -19.62
CA GLY A 6 3.12 -10.60 -20.42
C GLY A 6 1.70 -11.10 -20.55
N ARG A 7 1.51 -12.38 -20.93
CA ARG A 7 0.17 -12.99 -20.98
C ARG A 7 -0.54 -13.00 -19.63
N LEU A 8 0.20 -13.21 -18.54
CA LEU A 8 -0.38 -13.16 -17.20
C LEU A 8 -0.90 -11.76 -16.89
N LEU A 9 -0.09 -10.72 -17.11
CA LEU A 9 -0.46 -9.33 -16.88
C LEU A 9 -1.67 -8.93 -17.75
N TYR A 10 -1.62 -9.23 -19.04
CA TYR A 10 -2.73 -8.99 -19.98
C TYR A 10 -4.02 -9.69 -19.54
N GLY A 11 -3.94 -10.98 -19.21
CA GLY A 11 -5.10 -11.79 -18.82
C GLY A 11 -5.78 -11.29 -17.54
N ILE A 12 -4.99 -10.92 -16.53
CA ILE A 12 -5.53 -10.38 -15.27
C ILE A 12 -6.14 -9.00 -15.53
N ARG A 13 -5.41 -8.08 -16.16
CA ARG A 13 -5.89 -6.72 -16.41
C ARG A 13 -7.20 -6.71 -17.20
N THR A 14 -7.28 -7.48 -18.27
CA THR A 14 -8.49 -7.55 -19.11
C THR A 14 -9.67 -8.20 -18.39
N LYS A 15 -9.43 -9.25 -17.59
CA LYS A 15 -10.47 -9.89 -16.77
C LYS A 15 -11.12 -8.90 -15.80
N TYR A 16 -10.33 -8.00 -15.19
CA TYR A 16 -10.83 -6.99 -14.24
C TYR A 16 -11.10 -5.63 -14.88
N GLN A 17 -11.03 -5.53 -16.21
CA GLN A 17 -11.33 -4.32 -16.99
C GLN A 17 -10.54 -3.08 -16.54
N ILE A 18 -9.28 -3.27 -16.12
CA ILE A 18 -8.42 -2.17 -15.71
C ILE A 18 -7.75 -1.58 -16.96
N SER A 19 -7.72 -0.25 -17.07
CA SER A 19 -7.08 0.40 -18.19
C SER A 19 -5.55 0.29 -18.13
N VAL A 20 -4.87 0.24 -19.28
CA VAL A 20 -3.40 0.26 -19.35
C VAL A 20 -2.86 1.51 -18.65
N ASN A 21 -3.51 2.65 -18.86
CA ASN A 21 -3.08 3.92 -18.28
C ASN A 21 -3.13 3.90 -16.75
N ASP A 22 -4.16 3.30 -16.15
CA ASP A 22 -4.31 3.22 -14.70
C ASP A 22 -3.25 2.32 -14.08
N ILE A 23 -2.96 1.17 -14.71
CA ILE A 23 -1.96 0.22 -14.21
C ILE A 23 -0.56 0.80 -14.24
N CYS A 24 -0.16 1.44 -15.35
CA CYS A 24 1.22 1.90 -15.55
C CYS A 24 1.49 3.32 -15.01
N ARG A 25 0.45 4.07 -14.62
CA ARG A 25 0.57 5.46 -14.15
C ARG A 25 1.63 5.60 -13.06
N GLY A 26 2.60 6.50 -13.27
CA GLY A 26 3.69 6.74 -12.33
C GLY A 26 4.79 5.68 -12.30
N ILE A 27 4.60 4.48 -12.88
CA ILE A 27 5.59 3.40 -12.92
C ILE A 27 6.38 3.44 -14.22
N CYS A 28 5.69 3.37 -15.36
CA CYS A 28 6.28 3.41 -16.69
C CYS A 28 5.33 4.08 -17.71
N GLY A 29 5.81 4.25 -18.95
CA GLY A 29 4.97 4.72 -20.05
C GLY A 29 3.99 3.64 -20.53
N VAL A 30 2.85 4.07 -21.11
CA VAL A 30 1.84 3.17 -21.70
C VAL A 30 2.47 2.24 -22.75
N SER A 31 3.31 2.78 -23.65
CA SER A 31 4.01 1.98 -24.67
C SER A 31 4.89 0.89 -24.04
N THR A 32 5.64 1.23 -22.99
CA THR A 32 6.48 0.27 -22.27
C THR A 32 5.64 -0.84 -21.65
N TYR A 33 4.50 -0.49 -21.04
CA TYR A 33 3.61 -1.50 -20.45
C TYR A 33 3.01 -2.42 -21.54
N CYS A 34 2.62 -1.86 -22.70
CA CYS A 34 2.16 -2.68 -23.83
C CYS A 34 3.25 -3.64 -24.34
N MET A 35 4.52 -3.22 -24.37
CA MET A 35 5.64 -4.10 -24.72
C MET A 35 5.80 -5.24 -23.71
N TYR A 36 5.51 -5.01 -22.43
CA TYR A 36 5.47 -6.08 -21.41
C TYR A 36 4.33 -7.07 -21.68
N GLU A 37 3.12 -6.61 -21.97
CA GLU A 37 1.98 -7.50 -22.27
C GLU A 37 2.18 -8.32 -23.56
N ASN A 38 2.94 -7.81 -24.53
CA ASN A 38 3.26 -8.48 -25.79
C ASN A 38 4.52 -9.36 -25.71
N ASP A 39 5.16 -9.49 -24.56
CA ASP A 39 6.44 -10.18 -24.38
C ASP A 39 7.60 -9.63 -25.22
N GLU A 40 7.50 -8.39 -25.70
CA GLU A 40 8.56 -7.69 -26.41
C GLU A 40 9.65 -7.16 -25.46
N MET A 41 9.33 -7.00 -24.18
CA MET A 41 10.22 -6.60 -23.11
C MET A 41 9.85 -7.33 -21.81
N ILE A 42 10.84 -7.69 -21.02
CA ILE A 42 10.63 -8.33 -19.70
C ILE A 42 10.65 -7.25 -18.61
N PRO A 43 9.55 -7.08 -17.85
CA PRO A 43 9.55 -6.17 -16.71
C PRO A 43 10.43 -6.71 -15.58
N ASP A 44 11.05 -5.79 -14.82
CA ASP A 44 11.72 -6.14 -13.57
C ASP A 44 10.70 -6.59 -12.49
N ILE A 45 11.19 -7.31 -11.49
CA ILE A 45 10.34 -7.92 -10.47
C ILE A 45 9.56 -6.89 -9.62
N LEU A 46 10.11 -5.69 -9.38
CA LEU A 46 9.39 -4.64 -8.64
C LEU A 46 8.22 -4.12 -9.47
N SER A 47 8.42 -3.93 -10.78
CA SER A 47 7.36 -3.54 -11.71
C SER A 47 6.26 -4.60 -11.77
N VAL A 48 6.62 -5.89 -11.91
CA VAL A 48 5.65 -7.00 -11.91
C VAL A 48 4.83 -7.01 -10.62
N ASN A 49 5.50 -6.93 -9.47
CA ASN A 49 4.82 -6.94 -8.17
C ASN A 49 3.88 -5.75 -8.02
N MET A 50 4.29 -4.55 -8.45
CA MET A 50 3.46 -3.35 -8.37
C MET A 50 2.24 -3.45 -9.30
N PHE A 51 2.40 -3.96 -10.52
CA PHE A 51 1.28 -4.19 -11.43
C PHE A 51 0.27 -5.20 -10.84
N LEU A 52 0.76 -6.33 -10.32
CA LEU A 52 -0.10 -7.33 -9.68
C LEU A 52 -0.79 -6.77 -8.44
N ASP A 53 -0.08 -5.98 -7.65
CA ASP A 53 -0.65 -5.32 -6.46
C ASP A 53 -1.79 -4.35 -6.83
N ARG A 54 -1.60 -3.53 -7.88
CA ARG A 54 -2.63 -2.64 -8.43
C ARG A 54 -3.82 -3.38 -9.05
N MET A 55 -3.61 -4.58 -9.55
CA MET A 55 -4.68 -5.46 -10.04
C MET A 55 -5.41 -6.19 -8.89
N GLY A 56 -4.99 -6.01 -7.64
CA GLY A 56 -5.58 -6.66 -6.48
C GLY A 56 -5.16 -8.13 -6.28
N PHE A 57 -4.06 -8.58 -6.91
CA PHE A 57 -3.58 -9.97 -6.79
C PHE A 57 -2.45 -10.15 -5.76
N GLY A 58 -1.70 -9.09 -5.45
CA GLY A 58 -0.53 -9.17 -4.60
C GLY A 58 0.62 -9.99 -5.19
N THR A 59 1.68 -10.17 -4.42
CA THR A 59 2.93 -10.82 -4.87
C THR A 59 2.84 -12.34 -4.91
N LEU A 60 1.94 -12.92 -5.68
CA LEU A 60 1.77 -14.36 -5.78
C LEU A 60 2.99 -15.04 -6.43
N GLY A 61 3.86 -15.62 -5.58
CA GLY A 61 4.78 -16.69 -6.01
C GLY A 61 5.80 -16.35 -7.11
N VAL A 62 5.97 -15.07 -7.46
CA VAL A 62 6.89 -14.60 -8.50
C VAL A 62 8.36 -14.74 -8.06
N SER A 63 8.60 -15.08 -6.78
CA SER A 63 9.92 -15.35 -6.23
C SER A 63 10.76 -16.42 -6.97
N ALA A 64 10.15 -17.23 -7.81
CA ALA A 64 10.85 -18.24 -8.62
C ALA A 64 11.70 -17.64 -9.77
N TYR A 65 11.54 -16.36 -10.09
CA TYR A 65 12.22 -15.69 -11.21
C TYR A 65 13.24 -14.65 -10.79
N ILE A 66 13.60 -14.61 -9.51
CA ILE A 66 14.52 -13.62 -8.96
C ILE A 66 15.96 -14.00 -9.29
N SER A 67 16.71 -13.08 -9.89
CA SER A 67 18.16 -13.21 -10.06
C SER A 67 18.89 -13.17 -8.70
N LYS A 68 20.15 -13.67 -8.64
CA LYS A 68 20.97 -13.59 -7.42
C LYS A 68 21.10 -12.15 -6.88
N LYS A 69 21.12 -11.16 -7.76
CA LYS A 69 21.21 -9.73 -7.35
C LYS A 69 19.90 -9.25 -6.73
N GLU A 70 18.78 -9.62 -7.34
CA GLU A 70 17.45 -9.29 -6.81
C GLU A 70 17.19 -9.95 -5.46
N THR A 71 17.71 -11.18 -5.25
CA THR A 71 17.63 -11.87 -3.95
C THR A 71 18.17 -11.02 -2.80
N VAL A 72 19.31 -10.34 -3.00
CA VAL A 72 19.90 -9.46 -1.98
C VAL A 72 18.96 -8.30 -1.64
N TYR A 73 18.34 -7.69 -2.66
CA TYR A 73 17.36 -6.63 -2.43
C TYR A 73 16.13 -7.14 -1.66
N PHE A 74 15.60 -8.29 -2.01
CA PHE A 74 14.43 -8.86 -1.33
C PHE A 74 14.73 -9.27 0.11
N GLN A 75 15.90 -9.83 0.39
CA GLN A 75 16.32 -10.13 1.77
C GLN A 75 16.45 -8.86 2.61
N TRP A 76 17.01 -7.81 2.05
CA TRP A 76 17.07 -6.50 2.69
C TRP A 76 15.67 -5.92 2.93
N TRP A 77 14.81 -5.96 1.92
CA TRP A 77 13.43 -5.49 2.02
C TRP A 77 12.62 -6.26 3.06
N GLU A 78 12.76 -7.58 3.12
CA GLU A 78 12.12 -8.44 4.12
C GLU A 78 12.63 -8.12 5.54
N SER A 79 13.94 -7.94 5.71
CA SER A 79 14.53 -7.52 6.99
C SER A 79 14.03 -6.15 7.46
N THR A 80 13.81 -5.20 6.54
CA THR A 80 13.22 -3.90 6.89
C THR A 80 11.75 -4.03 7.32
N ARG A 81 10.99 -4.88 6.64
CA ARG A 81 9.59 -5.19 7.03
C ARG A 81 9.51 -5.83 8.43
N GLU A 82 10.38 -6.79 8.72
CA GLU A 82 10.45 -7.40 10.05
C GLU A 82 10.77 -6.36 11.14
N CYS A 83 11.66 -5.40 10.85
CA CYS A 83 11.95 -4.31 11.76
C CYS A 83 10.73 -3.41 12.01
N ILE A 84 9.94 -3.11 10.97
CA ILE A 84 8.71 -2.33 11.11
C ILE A 84 7.69 -3.10 11.96
N GLN A 85 7.47 -4.39 11.68
CA GLN A 85 6.52 -5.23 12.40
C GLN A 85 6.89 -5.45 13.88
N SER A 86 8.20 -5.51 14.16
CA SER A 86 8.71 -5.66 15.54
C SER A 86 9.00 -4.33 16.22
N GLU A 87 8.64 -3.21 15.61
CA GLU A 87 8.88 -1.85 16.12
C GLU A 87 10.36 -1.55 16.44
N ASN A 88 11.27 -2.25 15.78
CA ASN A 88 12.72 -2.07 15.98
C ASN A 88 13.28 -0.98 15.06
N TYR A 89 12.91 0.26 15.32
CA TYR A 89 13.24 1.41 14.47
C TYR A 89 14.74 1.73 14.45
N LYS A 90 15.46 1.47 15.55
CA LYS A 90 16.94 1.61 15.59
C LYS A 90 17.65 0.66 14.63
N LYS A 91 17.16 -0.59 14.50
CA LYS A 91 17.70 -1.53 13.51
C LYS A 91 17.27 -1.12 12.10
N LEU A 92 16.04 -0.63 11.94
CA LEU A 92 15.53 -0.13 10.67
C LEU A 92 16.39 1.01 10.13
N SER A 93 16.76 1.99 10.96
CA SER A 93 17.62 3.10 10.59
C SER A 93 18.96 2.62 10.01
N LYS A 94 19.63 1.69 10.69
CA LYS A 94 20.88 1.08 10.19
C LYS A 94 20.70 0.32 8.87
N LEU A 95 19.60 -0.40 8.72
CA LEU A 95 19.31 -1.13 7.48
C LEU A 95 19.01 -0.19 6.31
N SER A 96 18.36 0.95 6.55
CA SER A 96 18.03 1.92 5.51
C SER A 96 19.29 2.54 4.89
N GLU A 97 20.35 2.74 5.67
CA GLU A 97 21.65 3.22 5.19
C GLU A 97 22.35 2.18 4.28
N CYS A 98 22.04 0.90 4.45
CA CYS A 98 22.66 -0.22 3.75
C CYS A 98 21.81 -0.72 2.57
N MET A 99 20.96 0.13 1.98
CA MET A 99 20.16 -0.27 0.82
C MET A 99 21.07 -0.84 -0.29
N PRO A 100 20.77 -2.06 -0.80
CA PRO A 100 21.56 -2.68 -1.85
C PRO A 100 21.68 -1.79 -3.08
N ALA A 101 22.89 -1.70 -3.61
CA ALA A 101 23.34 -0.64 -4.50
C ALA A 101 22.48 -0.41 -5.75
N LYS A 102 22.57 0.83 -6.23
CA LYS A 102 21.91 1.43 -7.40
C LYS A 102 22.14 0.71 -8.75
N ASN A 103 22.99 -0.34 -8.81
CA ASN A 103 23.36 -1.04 -10.03
C ASN A 103 22.45 -2.24 -10.37
N MET A 104 21.26 -2.31 -9.75
CA MET A 104 20.26 -3.30 -10.11
C MET A 104 19.35 -2.73 -11.20
N MET A 105 19.00 -3.57 -12.19
CA MET A 105 18.00 -3.23 -13.21
C MET A 105 16.57 -3.34 -12.61
N LEU A 106 16.33 -2.62 -11.52
CA LEU A 106 15.06 -2.54 -10.82
C LEU A 106 14.43 -1.17 -11.07
N ASN A 107 13.11 -1.11 -11.10
CA ASN A 107 12.38 0.14 -11.29
C ASN A 107 12.76 1.17 -10.21
N GLU A 108 13.37 2.27 -10.66
CA GLU A 108 13.94 3.28 -9.77
C GLU A 108 12.85 4.00 -8.97
N LYS A 109 11.70 4.29 -9.55
CA LYS A 109 10.60 4.99 -8.87
C LYS A 109 10.02 4.17 -7.74
N ILE A 110 9.81 2.85 -7.95
CA ILE A 110 9.29 1.95 -6.92
C ILE A 110 10.32 1.81 -5.79
N ARG A 111 11.60 1.71 -6.14
CA ARG A 111 12.68 1.66 -5.16
C ARG A 111 12.79 2.95 -4.36
N GLN A 112 12.71 4.11 -5.01
CA GLN A 112 12.71 5.42 -4.36
C GLN A 112 11.48 5.61 -3.48
N GLN A 113 10.30 5.14 -3.90
CA GLN A 113 9.10 5.17 -3.07
C GLN A 113 9.33 4.44 -1.75
N TYR A 114 9.93 3.25 -1.80
CA TYR A 114 10.19 2.48 -0.59
C TYR A 114 11.26 3.14 0.30
N ASP A 115 12.32 3.70 -0.28
CA ASP A 115 13.35 4.45 0.46
C ASP A 115 12.74 5.66 1.21
N TRP A 116 11.94 6.46 0.54
CA TRP A 116 11.25 7.59 1.16
C TRP A 116 10.28 7.13 2.25
N PHE A 117 9.56 6.03 2.02
CA PHE A 117 8.68 5.45 3.02
C PHE A 117 9.43 5.03 4.30
N LEU A 118 10.59 4.36 4.16
CA LEU A 118 11.43 4.00 5.32
C LEU A 118 11.92 5.24 6.07
N LYS A 119 12.38 6.27 5.35
CA LYS A 119 12.78 7.55 5.96
C LYS A 119 11.62 8.19 6.74
N GLY A 120 10.42 8.15 6.19
CA GLY A 120 9.22 8.63 6.87
C GLY A 120 8.95 7.89 8.19
N ILE A 121 9.00 6.55 8.18
CA ILE A 121 8.83 5.75 9.39
C ILE A 121 9.91 6.06 10.44
N ILE A 122 11.16 6.17 10.03
CA ILE A 122 12.27 6.46 10.95
C ILE A 122 12.09 7.86 11.56
N ALA A 123 11.77 8.86 10.75
CA ALA A 123 11.52 10.22 11.23
C ALA A 123 10.34 10.25 12.21
N GLU A 124 9.22 9.58 11.89
CA GLU A 124 8.04 9.55 12.75
C GLU A 124 8.26 8.79 14.06
N LYS A 125 8.84 7.58 13.99
CA LYS A 125 8.84 6.64 15.12
C LYS A 125 10.11 6.67 15.96
N GLU A 126 11.26 6.99 15.37
CA GLU A 126 12.55 7.03 16.08
C GLU A 126 12.93 8.46 16.45
N ALA A 127 12.89 9.38 15.48
CA ALA A 127 13.30 10.76 15.69
C ALA A 127 12.18 11.66 16.25
N LEU A 128 10.92 11.23 16.19
CA LEU A 128 9.72 12.01 16.55
C LEU A 128 9.63 13.36 15.81
N ASP A 129 10.20 13.40 14.60
CA ASP A 129 10.19 14.54 13.70
C ASP A 129 9.03 14.39 12.69
N PHE A 130 7.86 14.87 13.07
CA PHE A 130 6.64 14.73 12.30
C PHE A 130 6.63 15.57 11.01
N GLU A 131 7.32 16.70 10.98
CA GLU A 131 7.41 17.53 9.76
C GLU A 131 8.26 16.84 8.70
N SER A 132 9.46 16.38 9.06
CA SER A 132 10.28 15.59 8.13
C SER A 132 9.58 14.29 7.71
N ALA A 133 8.88 13.61 8.62
CA ALA A 133 8.13 12.40 8.31
C ALA A 133 7.04 12.70 7.26
N LYS A 134 6.31 13.80 7.41
CA LYS A 134 5.30 14.24 6.44
C LYS A 134 5.92 14.44 5.06
N GLU A 135 7.01 15.20 4.97
CA GLU A 135 7.71 15.44 3.70
C GLU A 135 8.16 14.12 3.04
N TYR A 136 8.72 13.19 3.81
CA TYR A 136 9.18 11.90 3.30
C TYR A 136 8.03 11.03 2.79
N TYR A 137 6.88 10.98 3.48
CA TYR A 137 5.70 10.26 2.99
C TYR A 137 5.13 10.90 1.72
N GLU A 138 5.12 12.23 1.62
CA GLU A 138 4.74 12.93 0.39
C GLU A 138 5.67 12.57 -0.77
N GLN A 139 6.99 12.55 -0.57
CA GLN A 139 7.94 12.12 -1.59
C GLN A 139 7.72 10.66 -2.00
N ALA A 140 7.44 9.77 -1.06
CA ALA A 140 7.11 8.39 -1.35
C ALA A 140 5.88 8.28 -2.28
N LEU A 141 4.81 9.01 -1.97
CA LEU A 141 3.58 9.02 -2.77
C LEU A 141 3.81 9.66 -4.14
N ARG A 142 4.62 10.72 -4.25
CA ARG A 142 4.96 11.38 -5.52
C ARG A 142 5.70 10.46 -6.49
N CYS A 143 6.39 9.42 -6.01
CA CYS A 143 7.12 8.49 -6.89
C CYS A 143 6.20 7.73 -7.83
N THR A 144 5.04 7.23 -7.36
CA THR A 144 4.15 6.35 -8.15
C THR A 144 2.69 6.80 -8.20
N CYS A 145 2.22 7.59 -7.23
CA CYS A 145 0.81 7.96 -7.07
C CYS A 145 0.60 9.41 -6.61
N SER A 146 1.27 10.38 -7.25
CA SER A 146 1.21 11.81 -6.92
C SER A 146 -0.22 12.37 -6.86
N PHE A 147 -1.13 11.80 -7.65
CA PHE A 147 -2.54 12.18 -7.67
C PHE A 147 -3.24 12.03 -6.32
N LEU A 148 -2.75 11.19 -5.41
CA LEU A 148 -3.31 11.08 -4.06
C LEU A 148 -3.11 12.35 -3.23
N ILE A 149 -2.08 13.14 -3.55
CA ILE A 149 -1.78 14.41 -2.87
C ILE A 149 -2.36 15.59 -3.66
N GLU A 150 -2.36 15.50 -4.99
CA GLU A 150 -2.69 16.60 -5.90
C GLU A 150 -4.19 16.69 -6.22
N SER A 151 -4.95 15.62 -6.01
CA SER A 151 -6.38 15.53 -6.36
C SER A 151 -7.23 15.13 -5.15
N GLU A 152 -8.45 15.67 -5.10
CA GLU A 152 -9.45 15.23 -4.12
C GLU A 152 -10.08 13.86 -4.49
N LYS A 153 -9.92 13.41 -5.73
CA LYS A 153 -10.47 12.15 -6.22
C LYS A 153 -9.39 11.07 -6.25
N ILE A 154 -9.78 9.85 -5.91
CA ILE A 154 -8.94 8.67 -6.09
C ILE A 154 -9.12 8.23 -7.54
N GLU A 155 -8.12 8.49 -8.37
CA GLU A 155 -8.12 8.17 -9.78
C GLU A 155 -7.02 7.15 -10.09
N GLY A 156 -7.35 6.14 -10.89
CA GLY A 156 -6.40 5.10 -11.30
C GLY A 156 -6.34 3.89 -10.36
N ALA A 157 -5.49 2.94 -10.71
CA ALA A 157 -5.28 1.73 -9.93
C ALA A 157 -4.25 1.97 -8.82
N LEU A 158 -4.58 1.53 -7.61
CA LEU A 158 -3.73 1.58 -6.42
C LEU A 158 -3.55 0.19 -5.85
N GLY A 159 -2.31 -0.15 -5.51
CA GLY A 159 -1.97 -1.38 -4.80
C GLY A 159 -2.07 -1.22 -3.27
N VAL A 160 -1.99 -2.35 -2.57
CA VAL A 160 -1.96 -2.40 -1.10
C VAL A 160 -0.83 -1.55 -0.54
N THR A 161 0.35 -1.59 -1.17
CA THR A 161 1.53 -0.84 -0.74
C THR A 161 1.29 0.67 -0.78
N GLU A 162 0.74 1.18 -1.88
CA GLU A 162 0.44 2.61 -2.06
C GLU A 162 -0.65 3.07 -1.07
N LEU A 163 -1.68 2.26 -0.91
CA LEU A 163 -2.75 2.50 0.07
C LEU A 163 -2.22 2.52 1.50
N HIS A 164 -1.25 1.64 1.84
CA HIS A 164 -0.61 1.60 3.15
C HIS A 164 0.17 2.89 3.43
N ILE A 165 1.02 3.32 2.48
CA ILE A 165 1.79 4.57 2.61
C ILE A 165 0.85 5.75 2.81
N TYR A 166 -0.24 5.80 2.01
CA TYR A 166 -1.20 6.89 2.11
C TYR A 166 -2.00 6.86 3.41
N ALA A 167 -2.39 5.69 3.92
CA ALA A 167 -3.07 5.54 5.21
C ALA A 167 -2.19 6.04 6.37
N ILE A 168 -0.89 5.69 6.37
CA ILE A 168 0.07 6.15 7.37
C ILE A 168 0.26 7.67 7.28
N TYR A 169 0.39 8.22 6.07
CA TYR A 169 0.46 9.66 5.85
C TYR A 169 -0.78 10.40 6.39
N LEU A 170 -1.99 9.90 6.12
CA LEU A 170 -3.23 10.47 6.66
C LEU A 170 -3.29 10.38 8.20
N ASN A 171 -2.78 9.28 8.77
CA ASN A 171 -2.68 9.13 10.22
C ASN A 171 -1.72 10.13 10.85
N LEU A 172 -0.60 10.42 10.18
CA LEU A 172 0.34 11.45 10.62
C LEU A 172 -0.30 12.85 10.53
N LEU A 173 -0.98 13.16 9.42
CA LEU A 173 -1.65 14.44 9.22
C LEU A 173 -2.66 14.76 10.35
N ARG A 174 -3.43 13.75 10.82
CA ARG A 174 -4.37 13.96 11.93
C ARG A 174 -3.69 14.37 13.23
N GLN A 175 -2.43 13.95 13.43
CA GLN A 175 -1.65 14.30 14.62
C GLN A 175 -1.06 15.72 14.51
N VAL A 176 -0.56 16.05 13.33
CA VAL A 176 0.07 17.36 13.05
C VAL A 176 -0.98 18.46 12.88
N ASN A 177 -2.11 18.15 12.24
CA ASN A 177 -3.16 19.14 11.94
C ASN A 177 -4.57 18.64 12.33
N PRO A 178 -4.93 18.69 13.62
CA PRO A 178 -6.25 18.22 14.10
C PRO A 178 -7.46 18.92 13.47
N LYS A 179 -7.27 20.11 12.86
CA LYS A 179 -8.35 20.84 12.18
C LYS A 179 -8.85 20.16 10.91
N GLU A 180 -8.02 19.32 10.30
CA GLU A 180 -8.34 18.57 9.08
C GLU A 180 -9.04 17.23 9.36
N LYS A 181 -9.40 16.93 10.61
CA LYS A 181 -10.02 15.67 11.06
C LYS A 181 -11.13 15.19 10.10
N ASN A 182 -12.07 16.07 9.75
CA ASN A 182 -13.20 15.70 8.89
C ASN A 182 -12.80 15.42 7.44
N GLN A 183 -11.83 16.16 6.90
CA GLN A 183 -11.31 15.91 5.55
C GLN A 183 -10.56 14.56 5.49
N ILE A 184 -9.77 14.27 6.52
CA ILE A 184 -9.04 13.00 6.65
C ILE A 184 -10.03 11.85 6.79
N ALA A 185 -11.07 11.96 7.61
CA ALA A 185 -12.10 10.95 7.76
C ALA A 185 -12.84 10.68 6.43
N CYS A 186 -13.20 11.75 5.70
CA CYS A 186 -13.80 11.62 4.37
C CYS A 186 -12.86 10.89 3.39
N ARG A 187 -11.58 11.20 3.43
CA ARG A 187 -10.57 10.58 2.57
C ARG A 187 -10.38 9.09 2.90
N LEU A 188 -10.29 8.74 4.17
CA LEU A 188 -10.24 7.33 4.61
C LEU A 188 -11.48 6.57 4.16
N PHE A 189 -12.66 7.16 4.25
CA PHE A 189 -13.89 6.54 3.78
C PHE A 189 -13.90 6.31 2.26
N GLN A 190 -13.36 7.25 1.46
CA GLN A 190 -13.16 7.07 0.02
C GLN A 190 -12.23 5.89 -0.27
N LEU A 191 -11.12 5.75 0.49
CA LEU A 191 -10.19 4.61 0.36
C LEU A 191 -10.87 3.29 0.73
N MET A 192 -11.67 3.26 1.79
CA MET A 192 -12.46 2.07 2.16
C MET A 192 -13.40 1.64 1.03
N LYS A 193 -14.12 2.58 0.42
CA LYS A 193 -14.97 2.31 -0.76
C LYS A 193 -14.14 1.81 -1.93
N TYR A 194 -13.00 2.44 -2.21
CA TYR A 194 -12.09 2.03 -3.27
C TYR A 194 -11.67 0.56 -3.08
N VAL A 195 -11.20 0.17 -1.89
CA VAL A 195 -10.80 -1.22 -1.59
C VAL A 195 -11.96 -2.19 -1.75
N GLN A 196 -13.17 -1.83 -1.32
CA GLN A 196 -14.34 -2.69 -1.47
C GLN A 196 -14.71 -2.95 -2.92
N THR A 197 -14.59 -1.95 -3.79
CA THR A 197 -15.01 -2.03 -5.20
C THR A 197 -13.94 -2.58 -6.14
N HIS A 198 -12.65 -2.28 -5.88
CA HIS A 198 -11.57 -2.61 -6.81
C HIS A 198 -10.84 -3.91 -6.44
N PHE A 199 -10.80 -4.30 -5.17
CA PHE A 199 -10.18 -5.56 -4.78
C PHE A 199 -11.22 -6.68 -4.79
N ALA A 200 -11.13 -7.58 -5.78
CA ALA A 200 -12.06 -8.71 -5.88
C ALA A 200 -11.83 -9.73 -4.76
N GLU A 201 -10.57 -9.97 -4.39
CA GLU A 201 -10.21 -11.03 -3.45
C GLU A 201 -10.12 -10.55 -2.00
N GLU A 202 -10.83 -11.23 -1.10
CA GLU A 202 -10.78 -10.96 0.35
C GLU A 202 -9.36 -11.04 0.91
N GLN A 203 -8.50 -11.89 0.32
CA GLN A 203 -7.11 -12.02 0.75
C GLN A 203 -6.30 -10.73 0.58
N GLN A 204 -6.63 -9.91 -0.41
CA GLN A 204 -6.00 -8.61 -0.60
C GLN A 204 -6.68 -7.54 0.25
N LYS A 205 -8.02 -7.59 0.35
CA LYS A 205 -8.78 -6.66 1.21
C LYS A 205 -8.29 -6.72 2.66
N VAL A 206 -8.05 -7.90 3.20
CA VAL A 206 -7.64 -8.07 4.61
C VAL A 206 -6.28 -7.44 4.94
N LYS A 207 -5.46 -7.17 3.94
CA LYS A 207 -4.13 -6.56 4.15
C LYS A 207 -4.19 -5.06 4.42
N ILE A 208 -5.25 -4.37 3.97
CA ILE A 208 -5.34 -2.90 4.07
C ILE A 208 -6.67 -2.40 4.65
N TYR A 209 -7.79 -3.04 4.31
CA TYR A 209 -9.12 -2.59 4.70
C TYR A 209 -9.29 -2.43 6.23
N PRO A 210 -8.84 -3.40 7.07
CA PRO A 210 -8.94 -3.25 8.53
C PRO A 210 -8.21 -2.02 9.06
N LEU A 211 -7.02 -1.70 8.54
CA LEU A 211 -6.28 -0.49 8.92
C LEU A 211 -7.07 0.77 8.61
N LEU A 212 -7.62 0.88 7.40
CA LEU A 212 -8.43 2.04 7.00
C LEU A 212 -9.65 2.19 7.90
N VAL A 213 -10.31 1.08 8.25
CA VAL A 213 -11.47 1.08 9.15
C VAL A 213 -11.09 1.49 10.56
N CYS A 214 -9.96 1.04 11.11
CA CYS A 214 -9.46 1.48 12.41
C CYS A 214 -9.21 2.99 12.42
N LEU A 215 -8.43 3.49 11.46
CA LEU A 215 -8.11 4.92 11.38
C LEU A 215 -9.36 5.80 11.19
N TRP A 216 -10.32 5.35 10.38
CA TRP A 216 -11.59 6.03 10.18
C TRP A 216 -12.47 5.98 11.44
N GLY A 217 -12.53 4.81 12.07
CA GLY A 217 -13.29 4.61 13.31
C GLY A 217 -12.82 5.55 14.42
N ASP A 218 -11.52 5.63 14.67
CA ASP A 218 -10.92 6.52 15.67
C ASP A 218 -11.29 8.00 15.44
N LEU A 219 -11.48 8.41 14.17
CA LEU A 219 -11.83 9.79 13.84
C LEU A 219 -13.33 10.08 13.99
N THR A 220 -14.18 9.07 13.87
CA THR A 220 -15.64 9.27 13.77
C THR A 220 -16.42 8.78 14.98
N MET A 221 -15.76 8.24 16.02
CA MET A 221 -16.45 7.69 17.22
C MET A 221 -17.33 8.70 17.95
N GLU A 222 -17.02 10.00 17.86
CA GLU A 222 -17.78 11.06 18.52
C GLU A 222 -19.03 11.53 17.72
N GLU A 223 -19.20 11.05 16.48
CA GLU A 223 -20.31 11.45 15.61
C GLU A 223 -21.54 10.55 15.80
N ASN A 224 -22.76 11.14 15.76
CA ASN A 224 -24.03 10.46 16.10
C ASN A 224 -24.54 9.41 15.08
N SER A 225 -23.72 8.87 14.17
CA SER A 225 -24.17 7.87 13.17
C SER A 225 -23.84 6.42 13.57
N GLU A 226 -24.33 5.96 14.72
CA GLU A 226 -23.94 4.68 15.34
C GLU A 226 -24.22 3.44 14.48
N LYS A 227 -25.38 3.36 13.85
CA LYS A 227 -25.82 2.13 13.15
C LYS A 227 -24.93 1.76 11.96
N ASN A 228 -24.57 2.72 11.12
CA ASN A 228 -23.70 2.48 9.96
C ASN A 228 -22.28 2.11 10.35
N ARG A 229 -21.78 2.63 11.47
CA ARG A 229 -20.43 2.32 11.98
C ARG A 229 -20.36 0.89 12.47
N TYR A 230 -21.31 0.47 13.28
CA TYR A 230 -21.39 -0.90 13.79
C TYR A 230 -21.37 -1.92 12.65
N GLU A 231 -22.16 -1.69 11.59
CA GLU A 231 -22.20 -2.58 10.43
C GLU A 231 -20.82 -2.70 9.74
N ILE A 232 -20.10 -1.58 9.59
CA ILE A 232 -18.74 -1.58 9.01
C ILE A 232 -17.77 -2.37 9.88
N PHE A 233 -17.79 -2.15 11.19
CA PHE A 233 -16.92 -2.86 12.14
C PHE A 233 -17.25 -4.35 12.20
N ASP A 234 -18.53 -4.73 12.22
CA ASP A 234 -18.93 -6.13 12.20
C ASP A 234 -18.53 -6.82 10.89
N GLN A 235 -18.76 -6.22 9.75
CA GLN A 235 -18.32 -6.75 8.45
C GLN A 235 -16.81 -6.95 8.40
N THR A 236 -16.04 -5.99 8.94
CA THR A 236 -14.58 -6.06 9.00
C THR A 236 -14.14 -7.19 9.94
N PHE A 237 -14.77 -7.32 11.10
CA PHE A 237 -14.52 -8.42 12.03
C PHE A 237 -14.79 -9.78 11.38
N GLN A 238 -15.91 -9.94 10.66
CA GLN A 238 -16.23 -11.19 9.95
C GLN A 238 -15.20 -11.48 8.84
N LEU A 239 -14.73 -10.47 8.11
CA LEU A 239 -13.68 -10.62 7.12
C LEU A 239 -12.39 -11.16 7.77
N LEU A 240 -11.94 -10.58 8.89
CA LEU A 240 -10.76 -11.02 9.64
C LEU A 240 -10.91 -12.47 10.12
N ARG A 241 -12.07 -12.84 10.66
CA ARG A 241 -12.37 -14.21 11.10
C ARG A 241 -12.30 -15.21 9.95
N ARG A 242 -12.95 -14.93 8.82
CA ARG A 242 -12.95 -15.83 7.64
C ARG A 242 -11.55 -16.03 7.11
N ARG A 243 -10.71 -14.99 7.14
CA ARG A 243 -9.33 -15.03 6.64
C ARG A 243 -8.30 -15.42 7.70
N LYS A 244 -8.71 -15.67 8.94
CA LYS A 244 -7.85 -16.00 10.09
C LYS A 244 -6.71 -14.98 10.28
N SER A 245 -6.99 -13.70 10.04
CA SER A 245 -6.03 -12.60 10.18
C SER A 245 -6.12 -12.01 11.57
N LEU A 246 -4.96 -11.80 12.20
CA LEU A 246 -4.84 -11.10 13.49
C LEU A 246 -4.58 -9.60 13.31
N TYR A 247 -4.33 -9.16 12.08
CA TYR A 247 -4.02 -7.77 11.77
C TYR A 247 -5.20 -6.85 12.13
N CYS A 248 -4.97 -5.86 12.98
CA CYS A 248 -5.99 -4.94 13.52
C CYS A 248 -7.20 -5.64 14.20
N LEU A 249 -7.11 -6.93 14.55
CA LEU A 249 -8.25 -7.67 15.10
C LEU A 249 -8.73 -7.08 16.44
N LEU A 250 -7.81 -6.78 17.35
CA LEU A 250 -8.13 -6.23 18.67
C LEU A 250 -8.72 -4.81 18.56
N ASP A 251 -8.19 -3.98 17.67
CA ASP A 251 -8.71 -2.63 17.44
C ASP A 251 -10.14 -2.67 16.89
N ILE A 252 -10.40 -3.52 15.90
CA ILE A 252 -11.74 -3.72 15.34
C ILE A 252 -12.72 -4.27 16.37
N MET A 253 -12.29 -5.20 17.24
CA MET A 253 -13.13 -5.71 18.33
C MET A 253 -13.49 -4.59 19.31
N SER A 254 -12.52 -3.75 19.68
CA SER A 254 -12.74 -2.61 20.57
C SER A 254 -13.72 -1.60 19.98
N LEU A 255 -13.51 -1.20 18.72
CA LEU A 255 -14.39 -0.27 18.00
C LEU A 255 -15.82 -0.83 17.87
N ARG A 256 -15.95 -2.14 17.59
CA ARG A 256 -17.26 -2.81 17.50
C ARG A 256 -18.01 -2.80 18.83
N ILE A 257 -17.33 -3.05 19.95
CA ILE A 257 -17.93 -3.03 21.29
C ILE A 257 -18.39 -1.61 21.67
N LEU A 258 -17.56 -0.60 21.36
CA LEU A 258 -17.86 0.80 21.70
C LEU A 258 -18.98 1.40 20.85
N SER A 259 -19.33 0.79 19.72
CA SER A 259 -20.36 1.28 18.78
C SER A 259 -21.67 0.47 18.81
N GLY A 260 -21.78 -0.56 19.60
CA GLY A 260 -22.99 -1.41 19.78
C GLY A 260 -23.61 -1.24 21.12
#